data_527573d842bac54118714628ea6b2f4c
#
_entry.id   527573d842bac54118714628ea6b2f4c
#
_cell.length_a   1.000
_cell.length_b   1.000
_cell.length_c   1.000
_cell.angle_alpha   90.00
_cell.angle_beta   90.00
_cell.angle_gamma   90.00
#
_symmetry.space_group_name_H-M   'P 1'
#
loop_
_entity.id
_entity.type
_entity.pdbx_description
1 polymer ?
#
loop_
_entity_poly.entity_id
_entity_poly.type
_entity_poly.pdbx_seq_one_letter_code
_entity_poly.pdbx_strand_id
1 'polypeptide(L)'
;YDANGKEIGRINPFVNDLRNTFTLPQEFSHRRANRGMEGLTITPDQKTLVGIMQSTMNLPTKAVNTSTLTRIVTINLETGKVAQYLYRQEIDANSNSAMIAINDHEFLVLERDGKFIKNDPNIMKHVYRINLKDATNLEDIATQGDLVQDPQLGLTIQGETLEQYFINHDKKWEALQALNIQPVSKTLVLDMGKRVGYAHDKMEGLWLINQQTLGILNDDDMGLWTTNGLEQKYLDHVRMRIDTPTLYIADQLNLFNP
;
A
#
# COMPACT_ATOMS: atom_id res chain seq x y z
N TYR A 1 -4.37 21.17 3.75
CA TYR A 1 -5.49 22.10 3.97
C TYR A 1 -5.29 22.84 5.30
N ASP A 2 -5.69 24.10 5.39
CA ASP A 2 -5.74 24.81 6.66
C ASP A 2 -6.98 24.40 7.49
N ALA A 3 -7.13 24.97 8.69
CA ALA A 3 -8.25 24.68 9.60
C ALA A 3 -9.65 25.04 9.02
N ASN A 4 -9.71 25.83 7.95
CA ASN A 4 -10.93 26.23 7.25
C ASN A 4 -11.20 25.37 6.00
N GLY A 5 -10.39 24.36 5.74
CA GLY A 5 -10.49 23.49 4.58
C GLY A 5 -9.95 24.09 3.27
N LYS A 6 -9.22 25.23 3.34
CA LYS A 6 -8.57 25.81 2.17
C LYS A 6 -7.30 25.03 1.85
N GLU A 7 -7.11 24.66 0.59
CA GLU A 7 -5.87 24.05 0.11
C GLU A 7 -4.68 25.01 0.31
N ILE A 8 -3.64 24.55 0.98
CA ILE A 8 -2.40 25.30 1.23
C ILE A 8 -1.21 24.73 0.47
N GLY A 9 -1.32 23.53 -0.09
CA GLY A 9 -0.31 22.90 -0.90
C GLY A 9 -0.71 21.48 -1.29
N ARG A 10 0.11 20.88 -2.15
CA ARG A 10 -0.05 19.51 -2.65
C ARG A 10 1.27 18.75 -2.62
N ILE A 11 1.17 17.46 -2.77
CA ILE A 11 2.30 16.56 -3.01
C ILE A 11 1.86 15.65 -4.16
N ASN A 12 2.50 15.77 -5.32
CA ASN A 12 2.24 14.94 -6.49
C ASN A 12 3.49 14.88 -7.39
N PRO A 13 3.55 14.00 -8.41
CA PRO A 13 4.71 13.87 -9.29
C PRO A 13 4.79 14.91 -10.42
N PHE A 14 3.85 15.85 -10.52
CA PHE A 14 3.80 16.81 -11.63
C PHE A 14 4.65 18.04 -11.32
N VAL A 15 5.86 18.10 -11.86
CA VAL A 15 6.85 19.16 -11.59
C VAL A 15 6.36 20.56 -11.95
N ASN A 16 5.39 20.67 -12.86
CA ASN A 16 4.80 21.95 -13.27
C ASN A 16 3.57 22.37 -12.44
N ASP A 17 3.15 21.57 -11.45
CA ASP A 17 2.08 21.98 -10.54
C ASP A 17 2.63 22.94 -9.48
N LEU A 18 2.43 24.23 -9.70
CA LEU A 18 2.92 25.30 -8.82
C LEU A 18 2.33 25.26 -7.40
N ARG A 19 1.34 24.40 -7.14
CA ARG A 19 0.77 24.19 -5.80
C ARG A 19 1.53 23.14 -5.00
N ASN A 20 2.49 22.43 -5.61
CA ASN A 20 3.29 21.44 -4.91
C ASN A 20 4.13 22.10 -3.82
N THR A 21 3.97 21.62 -2.58
CA THR A 21 4.90 21.87 -1.47
C THR A 21 6.15 21.02 -1.63
N PHE A 22 5.95 19.75 -1.99
CA PHE A 22 7.00 18.81 -2.36
C PHE A 22 6.58 18.04 -3.62
N THR A 23 7.55 17.62 -4.43
CA THR A 23 7.29 16.85 -5.64
C THR A 23 7.68 15.39 -5.40
N LEU A 24 6.75 14.45 -5.69
CA LEU A 24 7.06 13.04 -5.74
C LEU A 24 7.94 12.70 -6.95
N PRO A 25 8.74 11.64 -6.91
CA PRO A 25 9.42 11.11 -8.07
C PRO A 25 8.47 10.85 -9.24
N GLN A 26 8.95 11.09 -10.47
CA GLN A 26 8.11 11.08 -11.67
C GLN A 26 7.45 9.72 -11.95
N GLU A 27 8.08 8.62 -11.58
CA GLU A 27 7.51 7.28 -11.74
C GLU A 27 6.14 7.12 -11.05
N PHE A 28 5.82 7.88 -9.99
CA PHE A 28 4.50 7.84 -9.35
C PHE A 28 3.38 8.38 -10.23
N SER A 29 3.69 9.07 -11.34
CA SER A 29 2.70 9.45 -12.36
C SER A 29 2.10 8.23 -13.09
N HIS A 30 2.79 7.11 -13.05
CA HIS A 30 2.39 5.84 -13.67
C HIS A 30 1.46 4.98 -12.78
N ARG A 31 0.87 5.55 -11.73
CA ARG A 31 -0.12 4.83 -10.93
C ARG A 31 -1.24 4.26 -11.80
N ARG A 32 -1.77 3.11 -11.44
CA ARG A 32 -2.95 2.56 -12.11
C ARG A 32 -4.17 3.44 -11.82
N ALA A 33 -5.08 3.54 -12.80
CA ALA A 33 -6.35 4.23 -12.59
C ALA A 33 -7.10 3.59 -11.42
N ASN A 34 -7.61 4.41 -10.50
CA ASN A 34 -8.29 4.00 -9.27
C ASN A 34 -7.48 3.04 -8.37
N ARG A 35 -6.13 3.10 -8.45
CA ARG A 35 -5.20 2.35 -7.60
C ARG A 35 -3.97 3.21 -7.29
N GLY A 36 -4.20 4.31 -6.60
CA GLY A 36 -3.17 5.26 -6.22
C GLY A 36 -2.52 4.91 -4.88
N MET A 37 -2.18 5.97 -4.16
CA MET A 37 -1.64 5.88 -2.80
C MET A 37 -2.81 5.88 -1.82
N GLU A 38 -3.19 4.71 -1.31
CA GLU A 38 -4.34 4.56 -0.42
C GLU A 38 -3.96 4.51 1.06
N GLY A 39 -2.81 3.93 1.38
CA GLY A 39 -2.28 4.02 2.74
C GLY A 39 -1.44 5.28 2.91
N LEU A 40 -1.79 6.13 3.86
CA LEU A 40 -1.06 7.35 4.19
C LEU A 40 -1.02 7.55 5.71
N THR A 41 0.16 7.82 6.24
CA THR A 41 0.38 8.10 7.66
C THR A 41 1.51 9.10 7.87
N ILE A 42 1.57 9.66 9.06
CA ILE A 42 2.71 10.49 9.51
C ILE A 42 3.39 9.77 10.67
N THR A 43 4.72 9.88 10.75
CA THR A 43 5.49 9.33 11.88
C THR A 43 5.12 10.02 13.20
N PRO A 44 5.27 9.34 14.36
CA PRO A 44 4.90 9.92 15.66
C PRO A 44 5.63 11.22 16.01
N ASP A 45 6.84 11.43 15.49
CA ASP A 45 7.59 12.69 15.63
C ASP A 45 7.08 13.81 14.72
N GLN A 46 6.07 13.51 13.86
CA GLN A 46 5.42 14.41 12.90
C GLN A 46 6.36 14.97 11.80
N LYS A 47 7.51 14.33 11.56
CA LYS A 47 8.51 14.82 10.60
C LYS A 47 8.46 14.13 9.25
N THR A 48 7.92 12.91 9.18
CA THR A 48 7.93 12.13 7.95
C THR A 48 6.53 11.68 7.55
N LEU A 49 6.11 12.09 6.37
CA LEU A 49 4.91 11.55 5.72
C LEU A 49 5.28 10.25 5.01
N VAL A 50 4.47 9.21 5.19
CA VAL A 50 4.71 7.87 4.61
C VAL A 50 3.48 7.42 3.88
N GLY A 51 3.65 7.06 2.61
CA GLY A 51 2.57 6.57 1.76
C GLY A 51 2.90 5.22 1.13
N ILE A 52 1.90 4.36 0.97
CA ILE A 52 2.01 3.10 0.24
C ILE A 52 1.06 3.06 -0.94
N MET A 53 1.56 2.59 -2.09
CA MET A 53 0.73 2.37 -3.27
C MET A 53 -0.22 1.19 -3.04
N GLN A 54 -1.45 1.29 -3.53
CA GLN A 54 -2.43 0.22 -3.45
C GLN A 54 -1.96 -1.07 -4.12
N SER A 55 -1.28 -0.94 -5.26
CA SER A 55 -0.75 -2.06 -6.04
C SER A 55 0.43 -1.61 -6.90
N THR A 56 1.05 -2.56 -7.62
CA THR A 56 2.07 -2.24 -8.62
C THR A 56 1.61 -1.14 -9.57
N MET A 57 2.52 -0.29 -10.02
CA MET A 57 2.25 0.78 -10.98
C MET A 57 2.27 0.28 -12.44
N ASN A 58 1.68 1.03 -13.37
CA ASN A 58 1.80 0.78 -14.82
C ASN A 58 3.17 1.27 -15.33
N LEU A 59 4.25 0.81 -14.77
CA LEU A 59 5.58 1.32 -15.03
C LEU A 59 6.45 0.29 -15.77
N PRO A 60 6.69 0.47 -17.06
CA PRO A 60 6.32 1.62 -17.89
C PRO A 60 4.90 1.53 -18.48
N THR A 61 4.27 0.37 -18.44
CA THR A 61 2.94 0.10 -19.00
C THR A 61 2.17 -0.90 -18.13
N LYS A 62 0.89 -1.12 -18.42
CA LYS A 62 0.06 -2.13 -17.73
C LYS A 62 0.47 -3.59 -17.97
N ALA A 63 1.45 -3.87 -18.82
CA ALA A 63 1.99 -5.22 -19.00
C ALA A 63 2.59 -5.79 -17.70
N VAL A 64 3.02 -4.93 -16.75
CA VAL A 64 3.57 -5.32 -15.45
C VAL A 64 2.54 -5.52 -14.34
N ASN A 65 1.24 -5.42 -14.64
CA ASN A 65 0.16 -5.46 -13.63
C ASN A 65 0.03 -6.79 -12.88
N THR A 66 0.71 -7.84 -13.32
CA THR A 66 0.82 -9.13 -12.63
C THR A 66 1.99 -9.18 -11.65
N SER A 67 2.66 -8.06 -11.40
CA SER A 67 3.70 -7.94 -10.38
C SER A 67 3.11 -7.83 -8.99
N THR A 68 3.77 -8.48 -8.01
CA THR A 68 3.52 -8.28 -6.58
C THR A 68 4.39 -7.17 -5.97
N LEU A 69 5.21 -6.51 -6.78
CA LEU A 69 6.05 -5.40 -6.36
C LEU A 69 5.20 -4.14 -6.22
N THR A 70 5.16 -3.55 -5.04
CA THR A 70 4.57 -2.23 -4.83
C THR A 70 5.58 -1.31 -4.13
N ARG A 71 5.25 -0.02 -4.03
CA ARG A 71 6.17 0.99 -3.50
C ARG A 71 5.62 1.68 -2.28
N ILE A 72 6.52 1.93 -1.33
CA ILE A 72 6.34 2.85 -0.21
C ILE A 72 7.19 4.09 -0.53
N VAL A 73 6.67 5.27 -0.28
CA VAL A 73 7.41 6.53 -0.37
C VAL A 73 7.36 7.25 0.98
N THR A 74 8.49 7.82 1.36
CA THR A 74 8.58 8.69 2.53
C THR A 74 9.02 10.08 2.11
N ILE A 75 8.49 11.12 2.78
CA ILE A 75 8.87 12.52 2.56
C ILE A 75 9.14 13.14 3.91
N ASN A 76 10.37 13.60 4.12
CA ASN A 76 10.67 14.41 5.28
C ASN A 76 10.06 15.81 5.09
N LEU A 77 9.16 16.21 5.99
CA LEU A 77 8.38 17.43 5.88
C LEU A 77 9.17 18.72 6.15
N GLU A 78 10.35 18.60 6.79
CA GLU A 78 11.23 19.74 7.05
C GLU A 78 12.16 20.01 5.85
N THR A 79 12.68 18.92 5.22
CA THR A 79 13.73 19.02 4.19
C THR A 79 13.24 18.75 2.78
N GLY A 80 12.07 18.11 2.63
CA GLY A 80 11.57 17.60 1.36
C GLY A 80 12.29 16.35 0.85
N LYS A 81 13.26 15.79 1.63
CA LYS A 81 13.97 14.57 1.21
C LYS A 81 12.99 13.43 1.04
N VAL A 82 13.04 12.79 -0.13
CA VAL A 82 12.25 11.61 -0.48
C VAL A 82 13.10 10.36 -0.28
N ALA A 83 12.47 9.25 0.13
CA ALA A 83 13.02 7.91 0.05
C ALA A 83 11.93 6.96 -0.46
N GLN A 84 12.35 5.91 -1.16
CA GLN A 84 11.45 4.88 -1.68
C GLN A 84 11.89 3.49 -1.25
N TYR A 85 10.92 2.65 -0.94
CA TYR A 85 11.14 1.26 -0.53
C TYR A 85 10.19 0.33 -1.27
N LEU A 86 10.60 -0.92 -1.46
CA LEU A 86 9.76 -1.95 -2.06
C LEU A 86 8.97 -2.70 -0.99
N TYR A 87 7.69 -2.91 -1.27
CA TYR A 87 6.80 -3.76 -0.49
C TYR A 87 6.37 -4.96 -1.34
N ARG A 88 6.42 -6.16 -0.74
CA ARG A 88 6.02 -7.40 -1.37
C ARG A 88 4.57 -7.72 -1.03
N GLN A 89 3.64 -7.56 -2.00
CA GLN A 89 2.29 -8.09 -1.86
C GLN A 89 2.30 -9.62 -1.92
N GLU A 90 1.36 -10.28 -1.25
CA GLU A 90 1.24 -11.75 -1.30
C GLU A 90 0.80 -12.23 -2.69
N ILE A 91 -0.15 -11.52 -3.28
CA ILE A 91 -0.62 -11.77 -4.65
C ILE A 91 -0.85 -10.44 -5.39
N ASP A 92 -0.73 -10.47 -6.71
CA ASP A 92 -0.85 -9.30 -7.59
C ASP A 92 -2.26 -8.69 -7.65
N ALA A 93 -3.27 -9.46 -7.24
CA ALA A 93 -4.65 -9.01 -7.17
C ALA A 93 -4.99 -8.24 -5.89
N ASN A 94 -4.12 -8.28 -4.88
CA ASN A 94 -4.35 -7.62 -3.60
C ASN A 94 -4.32 -6.08 -3.71
N SER A 95 -4.82 -5.46 -2.67
CA SER A 95 -4.78 -4.02 -2.43
C SER A 95 -4.17 -3.73 -1.07
N ASN A 96 -3.22 -2.80 -1.01
CA ASN A 96 -2.78 -2.17 0.23
C ASN A 96 -3.71 -0.97 0.47
N SER A 97 -4.65 -1.08 1.40
CA SER A 97 -5.73 -0.10 1.54
C SER A 97 -5.57 0.86 2.73
N ALA A 98 -4.66 0.55 3.66
CA ALA A 98 -4.35 1.46 4.78
C ALA A 98 -2.93 1.24 5.29
N MET A 99 -2.38 2.26 5.93
CA MET A 99 -1.10 2.23 6.63
C MET A 99 -1.17 3.09 7.90
N ILE A 100 -0.58 2.61 9.00
CA ILE A 100 -0.45 3.36 10.25
C ILE A 100 0.99 3.24 10.78
N ALA A 101 1.57 4.34 11.22
CA ALA A 101 2.87 4.35 11.89
C ALA A 101 2.76 3.80 13.32
N ILE A 102 3.66 2.89 13.68
CA ILE A 102 3.89 2.42 15.05
C ILE A 102 5.00 3.27 15.71
N ASN A 103 6.05 3.52 14.95
CA ASN A 103 7.16 4.41 15.28
C ASN A 103 7.74 4.99 13.98
N ASP A 104 8.92 5.62 14.03
CA ASP A 104 9.47 6.35 12.89
C ASP A 104 9.96 5.45 11.74
N HIS A 105 10.01 4.13 11.92
CA HIS A 105 10.48 3.17 10.91
C HIS A 105 9.65 1.89 10.81
N GLU A 106 8.65 1.71 11.67
CA GLU A 106 7.75 0.56 11.65
C GLU A 106 6.31 0.98 11.47
N PHE A 107 5.59 0.20 10.65
CA PHE A 107 4.23 0.52 10.24
C PHE A 107 3.37 -0.74 10.22
N LEU A 108 2.07 -0.56 10.39
CA LEU A 108 1.06 -1.57 10.06
C LEU A 108 0.51 -1.28 8.67
N VAL A 109 0.45 -2.30 7.84
CA VAL A 109 -0.13 -2.24 6.48
C VAL A 109 -1.30 -3.20 6.41
N LEU A 110 -2.45 -2.68 5.96
CA LEU A 110 -3.61 -3.48 5.64
C LEU A 110 -3.51 -3.92 4.18
N GLU A 111 -3.38 -5.24 3.97
CA GLU A 111 -3.36 -5.86 2.65
C GLU A 111 -4.54 -6.81 2.52
N ARG A 112 -5.33 -6.67 1.46
CA ARG A 112 -6.55 -7.45 1.27
C ARG A 112 -6.80 -7.83 -0.19
N ASP A 113 -7.51 -8.94 -0.39
CA ASP A 113 -8.19 -9.25 -1.65
C ASP A 113 -9.54 -8.52 -1.75
N GLY A 114 -10.26 -8.72 -2.86
CA GLY A 114 -11.62 -8.18 -3.10
C GLY A 114 -12.73 -9.22 -2.98
N LYS A 115 -12.56 -10.27 -2.14
CA LYS A 115 -13.50 -11.38 -2.06
C LYS A 115 -14.37 -11.32 -0.81
N PHE A 116 -15.65 -11.72 -0.94
CA PHE A 116 -16.51 -12.06 0.19
C PHE A 116 -16.21 -13.48 0.68
N ILE A 117 -16.20 -13.72 1.98
CA ILE A 117 -16.00 -15.06 2.55
C ILE A 117 -17.08 -16.05 2.09
N LYS A 118 -18.29 -15.59 1.81
CA LYS A 118 -19.36 -16.45 1.28
C LYS A 118 -19.03 -17.07 -0.08
N ASN A 119 -18.16 -16.43 -0.87
CA ASN A 119 -17.77 -16.90 -2.20
C ASN A 119 -16.45 -17.68 -2.19
N ASP A 120 -15.56 -17.40 -1.24
CA ASP A 120 -14.28 -18.07 -1.10
C ASP A 120 -13.88 -18.07 0.39
N PRO A 121 -13.80 -19.22 1.06
CA PRO A 121 -13.40 -19.28 2.46
C PRO A 121 -11.92 -18.90 2.69
N ASN A 122 -11.11 -18.89 1.64
CA ASN A 122 -9.68 -18.54 1.70
C ASN A 122 -9.46 -17.07 1.36
N ILE A 123 -10.25 -16.18 1.95
CA ILE A 123 -10.08 -14.74 1.81
C ILE A 123 -8.75 -14.29 2.43
N MET A 124 -8.18 -13.23 1.86
CA MET A 124 -7.01 -12.57 2.41
C MET A 124 -7.39 -11.17 2.93
N LYS A 125 -7.49 -11.04 4.24
CA LYS A 125 -7.80 -9.81 4.97
C LYS A 125 -6.78 -9.68 6.10
N HIS A 126 -5.60 -9.19 5.76
CA HIS A 126 -4.41 -9.26 6.61
C HIS A 126 -3.95 -7.87 7.06
N VAL A 127 -3.42 -7.81 8.27
CA VAL A 127 -2.60 -6.68 8.71
C VAL A 127 -1.19 -7.19 8.95
N TYR A 128 -0.24 -6.55 8.29
CA TYR A 128 1.19 -6.83 8.42
C TYR A 128 1.90 -5.72 9.17
N ARG A 129 2.85 -6.09 10.01
CA ARG A 129 3.87 -5.17 10.49
C ARG A 129 5.03 -5.19 9.51
N ILE A 130 5.52 -4.01 9.16
CA ILE A 130 6.67 -3.81 8.29
C ILE A 130 7.71 -2.93 8.98
N ASN A 131 8.98 -3.07 8.55
CA ASN A 131 10.06 -2.22 9.03
C ASN A 131 10.88 -1.71 7.82
N LEU A 132 11.10 -0.40 7.77
CA LEU A 132 11.88 0.26 6.71
C LEU A 132 13.38 0.19 6.97
N LYS A 133 13.82 -0.08 8.21
CA LYS A 133 15.21 0.11 8.66
C LYS A 133 16.24 -0.72 7.88
N ASP A 134 15.84 -1.95 7.53
CA ASP A 134 16.73 -2.90 6.83
C ASP A 134 16.41 -2.98 5.32
N ALA A 135 15.48 -2.16 4.85
CA ALA A 135 15.10 -2.09 3.44
C ALA A 135 16.02 -1.14 2.67
N THR A 136 16.21 -1.43 1.39
CA THR A 136 17.00 -0.56 0.51
C THR A 136 16.19 0.69 0.15
N ASN A 137 16.74 1.87 0.48
CA ASN A 137 16.24 3.11 -0.09
C ASN A 137 16.67 3.22 -1.56
N LEU A 138 15.70 3.18 -2.47
CA LEU A 138 15.96 3.20 -3.91
C LEU A 138 16.62 4.52 -4.37
N GLU A 139 16.32 5.64 -3.67
CA GLU A 139 16.88 6.97 -3.97
C GLU A 139 18.40 7.06 -3.64
N ASP A 140 18.90 6.20 -2.75
CA ASP A 140 20.30 6.20 -2.35
C ASP A 140 21.15 5.27 -3.25
N ILE A 141 20.55 4.54 -4.21
CA ILE A 141 21.29 3.70 -5.16
C ILE A 141 21.93 4.59 -6.22
N ALA A 142 23.27 4.60 -6.25
CA ALA A 142 23.99 5.35 -7.26
C ALA A 142 23.85 4.69 -8.65
N THR A 143 23.80 5.51 -9.69
CA THR A 143 23.94 5.03 -11.07
C THR A 143 25.31 4.39 -11.25
N GLN A 144 25.35 3.07 -11.47
CA GLN A 144 26.56 2.29 -11.66
C GLN A 144 26.28 1.00 -12.44
N GLY A 145 27.00 0.77 -13.53
CA GLY A 145 26.83 -0.42 -14.38
C GLY A 145 25.42 -0.51 -14.92
N ASP A 146 24.74 -1.61 -14.59
CA ASP A 146 23.37 -1.88 -15.04
C ASP A 146 22.29 -1.14 -14.24
N LEU A 147 22.66 -0.52 -13.11
CA LEU A 147 21.75 0.27 -12.27
C LEU A 147 21.81 1.74 -12.68
N VAL A 148 20.67 2.29 -13.10
CA VAL A 148 20.57 3.67 -13.58
C VAL A 148 19.40 4.37 -12.93
N GLN A 149 19.62 5.55 -12.32
CA GLN A 149 18.55 6.45 -11.89
C GLN A 149 18.03 7.23 -13.11
N ASP A 150 16.89 6.82 -13.63
CA ASP A 150 16.22 7.50 -14.74
C ASP A 150 15.25 8.56 -14.20
N PRO A 151 15.29 9.81 -14.70
CA PRO A 151 14.46 10.89 -14.17
C PRO A 151 12.95 10.69 -14.33
N GLN A 152 12.51 9.80 -15.23
CA GLN A 152 11.09 9.54 -15.51
C GLN A 152 10.62 8.18 -14.96
N LEU A 153 11.51 7.20 -14.93
CA LEU A 153 11.20 5.82 -14.61
C LEU A 153 11.71 5.39 -13.21
N GLY A 154 12.48 6.28 -12.55
CA GLY A 154 13.17 5.97 -11.30
C GLY A 154 14.32 4.99 -11.52
N LEU A 155 14.62 4.15 -10.52
CA LEU A 155 15.67 3.14 -10.66
C LEU A 155 15.32 2.13 -11.73
N THR A 156 16.23 1.95 -12.70
CA THR A 156 16.16 0.93 -13.75
C THR A 156 17.31 -0.05 -13.63
N ILE A 157 17.13 -1.27 -14.11
CA ILE A 157 18.12 -2.35 -14.14
C ILE A 157 18.24 -2.84 -15.59
N GLN A 158 19.43 -2.71 -16.19
CA GLN A 158 19.67 -3.10 -17.61
C GLN A 158 18.71 -2.41 -18.59
N GLY A 159 18.28 -1.18 -18.28
CA GLY A 159 17.32 -0.43 -19.09
C GLY A 159 15.84 -0.79 -18.85
N GLU A 160 15.55 -1.74 -17.97
CA GLU A 160 14.19 -2.10 -17.56
C GLU A 160 13.81 -1.40 -16.26
N THR A 161 12.52 -1.06 -16.08
CA THR A 161 11.99 -0.63 -14.79
C THR A 161 12.05 -1.78 -13.77
N LEU A 162 12.00 -1.48 -12.47
CA LEU A 162 11.99 -2.54 -11.45
C LEU A 162 10.84 -3.52 -11.64
N GLU A 163 9.69 -3.02 -12.04
CA GLU A 163 8.49 -3.82 -12.32
C GLU A 163 8.70 -4.76 -13.53
N GLN A 164 9.33 -4.28 -14.63
CA GLN A 164 9.67 -5.11 -15.78
C GLN A 164 10.73 -6.16 -15.44
N TYR A 165 11.81 -5.71 -14.82
CA TYR A 165 12.90 -6.60 -14.40
C TYR A 165 12.37 -7.73 -13.51
N PHE A 166 11.51 -7.41 -12.54
CA PHE A 166 10.88 -8.39 -11.67
C PHE A 166 10.04 -9.41 -12.44
N ILE A 167 9.20 -8.96 -13.39
CA ILE A 167 8.38 -9.85 -14.24
C ILE A 167 9.27 -10.75 -15.11
N ASN A 168 10.30 -10.18 -15.75
CA ASN A 168 11.18 -10.89 -16.66
C ASN A 168 12.10 -11.89 -15.95
N HIS A 169 12.25 -11.78 -14.62
CA HIS A 169 12.98 -12.74 -13.78
C HIS A 169 12.03 -13.62 -12.96
N ASP A 170 10.95 -14.12 -13.61
CA ASP A 170 9.97 -15.07 -13.04
C ASP A 170 9.28 -14.57 -11.76
N LYS A 171 9.23 -13.27 -11.52
CA LYS A 171 8.69 -12.64 -10.29
C LYS A 171 9.42 -13.09 -9.02
N LYS A 172 10.70 -13.34 -9.12
CA LYS A 172 11.53 -13.80 -8.01
C LYS A 172 12.19 -12.62 -7.31
N TRP A 173 11.91 -12.46 -6.04
CA TRP A 173 12.51 -11.41 -5.20
C TRP A 173 14.02 -11.59 -5.07
N GLU A 174 14.51 -12.81 -5.15
CA GLU A 174 15.96 -13.15 -5.12
C GLU A 174 16.73 -12.45 -6.24
N ALA A 175 16.10 -12.18 -7.39
CA ALA A 175 16.74 -11.45 -8.48
C ALA A 175 17.08 -9.99 -8.09
N LEU A 176 16.19 -9.33 -7.38
CA LEU A 176 16.43 -7.99 -6.83
C LEU A 176 17.41 -8.03 -5.65
N GLN A 177 17.27 -9.02 -4.77
CA GLN A 177 18.17 -9.21 -3.62
C GLN A 177 19.61 -9.48 -4.03
N ALA A 178 19.84 -10.19 -5.16
CA ALA A 178 21.17 -10.39 -5.73
C ALA A 178 21.85 -9.07 -6.15
N LEU A 179 21.06 -8.01 -6.37
CA LEU A 179 21.53 -6.65 -6.64
C LEU A 179 21.55 -5.76 -5.38
N ASN A 180 21.45 -6.37 -4.18
CA ASN A 180 21.33 -5.69 -2.89
C ASN A 180 20.08 -4.79 -2.76
N ILE A 181 19.02 -5.07 -3.51
CA ILE A 181 17.74 -4.37 -3.39
C ILE A 181 16.83 -5.22 -2.49
N GLN A 182 16.75 -4.84 -1.21
CA GLN A 182 15.96 -5.53 -0.20
C GLN A 182 14.60 -4.85 -0.01
N PRO A 183 13.47 -5.59 -0.11
CA PRO A 183 12.17 -5.06 0.28
C PRO A 183 12.10 -4.86 1.79
N VAL A 184 11.07 -4.15 2.24
CA VAL A 184 10.77 -4.05 3.67
C VAL A 184 10.53 -5.43 4.28
N SER A 185 10.97 -5.63 5.51
CA SER A 185 10.60 -6.82 6.29
C SER A 185 9.11 -6.80 6.57
N LYS A 186 8.47 -7.98 6.60
CA LYS A 186 7.01 -8.12 6.66
C LYS A 186 6.64 -9.30 7.55
N THR A 187 5.83 -9.04 8.58
CA THR A 187 5.34 -10.05 9.53
C THR A 187 3.83 -9.95 9.67
N LEU A 188 3.11 -11.06 9.50
CA LEU A 188 1.66 -11.11 9.69
C LEU A 188 1.33 -10.95 11.18
N VAL A 189 0.53 -9.93 11.52
CA VAL A 189 0.07 -9.68 12.91
C VAL A 189 -1.41 -9.95 13.11
N LEU A 190 -2.21 -9.93 12.03
CA LEU A 190 -3.64 -10.21 12.11
C LEU A 190 -4.16 -10.79 10.79
N ASP A 191 -4.88 -11.90 10.87
CA ASP A 191 -5.67 -12.51 9.79
C ASP A 191 -7.15 -12.45 10.18
N MET A 192 -7.88 -11.50 9.61
CA MET A 192 -9.29 -11.28 9.94
C MET A 192 -10.19 -12.38 9.39
N GLY A 193 -9.79 -13.03 8.30
CA GLY A 193 -10.51 -14.21 7.78
C GLY A 193 -10.54 -15.34 8.81
N LYS A 194 -9.40 -15.66 9.39
CA LYS A 194 -9.29 -16.71 10.41
C LYS A 194 -9.85 -16.31 11.76
N ARG A 195 -9.61 -15.03 12.17
CA ARG A 195 -9.98 -14.58 13.51
C ARG A 195 -11.49 -14.46 13.71
N VAL A 196 -12.20 -13.90 12.73
CA VAL A 196 -13.65 -13.57 12.88
C VAL A 196 -14.50 -13.99 11.68
N GLY A 197 -13.92 -14.65 10.66
CA GLY A 197 -14.65 -14.93 9.43
C GLY A 197 -15.11 -13.64 8.76
N TYR A 198 -14.19 -12.70 8.51
CA TYR A 198 -14.49 -11.37 7.97
C TYR A 198 -15.37 -11.45 6.73
N ALA A 199 -16.59 -10.90 6.79
CA ALA A 199 -17.62 -11.21 5.80
C ALA A 199 -17.55 -10.36 4.52
N HIS A 200 -16.97 -9.16 4.60
CA HIS A 200 -16.98 -8.12 3.56
C HIS A 200 -15.92 -8.35 2.49
N ASP A 201 -16.14 -7.80 1.28
CA ASP A 201 -15.17 -7.85 0.18
C ASP A 201 -14.00 -6.87 0.38
N LYS A 202 -14.25 -5.71 0.98
CA LYS A 202 -13.24 -4.68 1.22
C LYS A 202 -12.96 -4.47 2.70
N MET A 203 -11.68 -4.47 3.05
CA MET A 203 -11.16 -4.10 4.37
C MET A 203 -10.27 -2.87 4.13
N GLU A 204 -10.66 -1.67 4.59
CA GLU A 204 -10.00 -0.45 4.16
C GLU A 204 -9.61 0.52 5.27
N GLY A 205 -10.38 0.56 6.36
CA GLY A 205 -10.03 1.40 7.50
C GLY A 205 -9.15 0.67 8.51
N LEU A 206 -8.12 1.34 9.01
CA LEU A 206 -7.22 0.83 10.05
C LEU A 206 -6.98 1.93 11.08
N TRP A 207 -7.21 1.62 12.36
CA TRP A 207 -7.03 2.53 13.47
C TRP A 207 -6.28 1.86 14.63
N LEU A 208 -5.13 2.40 15.00
CA LEU A 208 -4.37 1.96 16.17
C LEU A 208 -4.99 2.55 17.44
N ILE A 209 -5.75 1.75 18.19
CA ILE A 209 -6.39 2.18 19.43
C ILE A 209 -5.38 2.19 20.57
N ASN A 210 -4.57 1.13 20.66
CA ASN A 210 -3.45 1.00 21.59
C ASN A 210 -2.48 -0.10 21.12
N GLN A 211 -1.46 -0.42 21.90
CA GLN A 211 -0.42 -1.39 21.55
C GLN A 211 -0.91 -2.82 21.30
N GLN A 212 -2.13 -3.14 21.65
CA GLN A 212 -2.71 -4.49 21.53
C GLN A 212 -4.05 -4.52 20.80
N THR A 213 -4.56 -3.35 20.37
CA THR A 213 -5.94 -3.25 19.86
C THR A 213 -5.99 -2.42 18.58
N LEU A 214 -6.62 -2.99 17.56
CA LEU A 214 -6.90 -2.34 16.27
C LEU A 214 -8.40 -2.17 16.06
N GLY A 215 -8.79 -1.02 15.54
CA GLY A 215 -10.07 -0.81 14.86
C GLY A 215 -9.91 -1.06 13.37
N ILE A 216 -10.83 -1.83 12.77
CA ILE A 216 -10.84 -2.19 11.37
C ILE A 216 -12.21 -1.92 10.79
N LEU A 217 -12.27 -1.17 9.69
CA LEU A 217 -13.51 -0.77 9.02
C LEU A 217 -13.53 -1.30 7.58
N ASN A 218 -14.71 -1.75 7.13
CA ASN A 218 -14.91 -2.05 5.71
C ASN A 218 -15.32 -0.79 4.93
N ASP A 219 -15.11 -0.82 3.61
CA ASP A 219 -15.86 -0.01 2.65
C ASP A 219 -16.94 -0.89 2.03
N ASP A 220 -18.19 -0.54 2.23
CA ASP A 220 -19.35 -1.28 1.72
C ASP A 220 -19.83 -0.79 0.34
N ASP A 221 -19.19 0.25 -0.24
CA ASP A 221 -19.65 0.94 -1.45
C ASP A 221 -21.14 1.35 -1.35
N MET A 222 -21.57 1.85 -0.18
CA MET A 222 -22.98 2.17 0.13
C MET A 222 -23.91 0.93 0.09
N GLY A 223 -23.36 -0.26 0.26
CA GLY A 223 -24.10 -1.53 0.16
C GLY A 223 -24.55 -1.89 -1.25
N LEU A 224 -23.95 -1.31 -2.29
CA LEU A 224 -24.42 -1.44 -3.67
C LEU A 224 -23.32 -1.90 -4.64
N TRP A 225 -23.72 -2.76 -5.59
CA TRP A 225 -22.99 -2.97 -6.84
C TRP A 225 -23.45 -1.94 -7.89
N THR A 226 -22.50 -1.45 -8.69
CA THR A 226 -22.76 -0.45 -9.73
C THR A 226 -22.40 -0.93 -11.14
N THR A 227 -21.89 -2.15 -11.29
CA THR A 227 -21.35 -2.66 -12.55
C THR A 227 -22.43 -2.91 -13.62
N ASN A 228 -23.59 -3.43 -13.18
CA ASN A 228 -24.72 -3.77 -14.09
C ASN A 228 -26.02 -3.10 -13.66
N GLY A 229 -25.95 -1.89 -13.14
CA GLY A 229 -27.06 -1.21 -12.48
C GLY A 229 -26.82 -1.13 -10.97
N LEU A 230 -27.86 -0.71 -10.23
CA LEU A 230 -27.78 -0.63 -8.77
C LEU A 230 -28.35 -1.94 -8.20
N GLU A 231 -27.47 -2.79 -7.69
CA GLU A 231 -27.84 -4.03 -7.00
C GLU A 231 -27.35 -4.02 -5.57
N GLN A 232 -28.19 -4.47 -4.62
CA GLN A 232 -27.84 -4.56 -3.22
C GLN A 232 -26.71 -5.59 -3.00
N LYS A 233 -25.70 -5.21 -2.23
CA LYS A 233 -24.66 -6.13 -1.72
C LYS A 233 -25.18 -6.90 -0.51
N TYR A 234 -24.94 -8.21 -0.49
CA TYR A 234 -25.31 -9.09 0.62
C TYR A 234 -24.09 -9.86 1.13
N LEU A 235 -24.01 -10.08 2.44
CA LEU A 235 -22.94 -10.84 3.10
C LEU A 235 -23.19 -12.36 3.08
N ASP A 236 -24.38 -12.81 2.66
CA ASP A 236 -24.77 -14.22 2.59
C ASP A 236 -25.46 -14.56 1.26
N HIS A 237 -25.57 -15.86 0.96
CA HIS A 237 -26.23 -16.34 -0.26
C HIS A 237 -27.75 -16.28 -0.23
N VAL A 238 -28.34 -16.22 0.97
CA VAL A 238 -29.82 -16.17 1.14
C VAL A 238 -30.36 -14.74 1.12
N ARG A 239 -29.46 -13.74 0.94
CA ARG A 239 -29.79 -12.32 0.81
C ARG A 239 -30.52 -11.72 2.03
N MET A 240 -30.16 -12.18 3.23
CA MET A 240 -30.75 -11.68 4.50
C MET A 240 -29.87 -10.64 5.19
N ARG A 241 -28.57 -10.64 4.94
CA ARG A 241 -27.61 -9.72 5.57
C ARG A 241 -27.04 -8.78 4.53
N ILE A 242 -27.48 -7.54 4.54
CA ILE A 242 -26.95 -6.48 3.67
C ILE A 242 -25.53 -6.13 4.13
N ASP A 243 -24.66 -5.84 3.17
CA ASP A 243 -23.35 -5.27 3.44
C ASP A 243 -23.52 -3.82 3.93
N THR A 244 -22.98 -3.52 5.09
CA THR A 244 -23.08 -2.21 5.75
C THR A 244 -21.77 -1.82 6.40
N PRO A 245 -21.51 -0.52 6.65
CA PRO A 245 -20.34 -0.09 7.39
C PRO A 245 -20.24 -0.80 8.74
N THR A 246 -19.15 -1.51 8.97
CA THR A 246 -18.94 -2.33 10.16
C THR A 246 -17.57 -2.08 10.75
N LEU A 247 -17.52 -1.64 12.01
CA LEU A 247 -16.29 -1.50 12.78
C LEU A 247 -16.02 -2.76 13.58
N TYR A 248 -14.90 -3.41 13.31
CA TYR A 248 -14.37 -4.51 14.09
C TYR A 248 -13.33 -4.00 15.06
N ILE A 249 -13.36 -4.47 16.31
CA ILE A 249 -12.31 -4.23 17.31
C ILE A 249 -11.58 -5.53 17.53
N ALA A 250 -10.32 -5.58 17.12
CA ALA A 250 -9.42 -6.72 17.34
C ALA A 250 -8.46 -6.40 18.48
N ASP A 251 -8.58 -7.13 19.58
CA ASP A 251 -7.77 -6.97 20.80
C ASP A 251 -6.75 -8.13 20.97
N GLN A 252 -5.95 -8.07 22.03
CA GLN A 252 -4.95 -9.09 22.38
C GLN A 252 -3.98 -9.40 21.23
N LEU A 253 -3.62 -8.37 20.48
CA LEU A 253 -2.66 -8.43 19.38
C LEU A 253 -1.24 -8.15 19.90
N ASN A 254 -0.24 -8.69 19.21
CA ASN A 254 1.16 -8.36 19.45
C ASN A 254 1.66 -7.42 18.33
N LEU A 255 1.35 -6.12 18.47
CA LEU A 255 1.62 -5.13 17.44
C LEU A 255 3.03 -4.55 17.48
N PHE A 256 3.65 -4.49 18.68
CA PHE A 256 4.92 -3.79 18.91
C PHE A 256 6.10 -4.73 19.19
N ASN A 257 5.84 -5.95 19.61
CA ASN A 257 6.86 -6.96 19.88
C ASN A 257 6.53 -8.21 19.04
N PRO A 258 7.28 -8.49 17.97
CA PRO A 258 7.07 -9.65 17.12
C PRO A 258 7.44 -10.97 17.80
#